data_c1e880bb5cf6e128de1c9654db45c837
#
_entry.id   c1e880bb5cf6e128de1c9654db45c837
#
_cell.length_a   1.000
_cell.length_b   1.000
_cell.length_c   1.000
_cell.angle_alpha   90.00
_cell.angle_beta   90.00
_cell.angle_gamma   90.00
#
_symmetry.space_group_name_H-M   'P 1'
#
loop_
_entity.id
_entity.type
_entity.pdbx_description
1 polymer ?
#
loop_
_entity_poly.entity_id
_entity_poly.type
_entity_poly.pdbx_seq_one_letter_code
_entity_poly.pdbx_strand_id
1 'polypeptide(L)'
;MKSQLVTLVEIWQSGSLCCGSLQADRALNISAGQYVQLWQDLQQTTLPLTVFPISLVEDGLFAVDHLLPLWAPGDQLHLFGPLGHGFELPAAARSIALVSLGESPVRLLPLLNQALKRDAAVTLFYPGIEIDPSFPRDLPPEVEIQPLSALPGLVTWADYLAIDMDLSQLSQLSGLLGRANLNRQLTAQGQVLIRSAMPCAGRAACGICAIPTRRGLRLACEDGPVFDLEDVLDVAG
;
A
#
# COMPACT_ATOMS: atom_id res chain seq x y z
N MET A 1 5.06 -9.19 -20.11
CA MET A 1 6.14 -8.94 -19.13
C MET A 1 6.83 -10.26 -18.83
N LYS A 2 8.13 -10.27 -18.61
CA LYS A 2 8.88 -11.49 -18.28
C LYS A 2 9.11 -11.52 -16.78
N SER A 3 9.01 -12.69 -16.15
CA SER A 3 9.47 -12.88 -14.78
C SER A 3 10.99 -12.74 -14.71
N GLN A 4 11.49 -12.34 -13.55
CA GLN A 4 12.92 -12.35 -13.24
C GLN A 4 13.17 -13.05 -11.92
N LEU A 5 14.39 -13.50 -11.69
CA LEU A 5 14.82 -14.01 -10.40
C LEU A 5 15.19 -12.84 -9.49
N VAL A 6 14.89 -13.00 -8.20
CA VAL A 6 15.32 -12.12 -7.12
C VAL A 6 15.82 -12.97 -5.97
N THR A 7 16.80 -12.47 -5.24
CA THR A 7 17.32 -13.14 -4.04
C THR A 7 16.69 -12.53 -2.80
N LEU A 8 16.17 -13.34 -1.92
CA LEU A 8 15.75 -12.93 -0.58
C LEU A 8 17.00 -12.67 0.28
N VAL A 9 17.21 -11.43 0.68
CA VAL A 9 18.43 -11.00 1.39
C VAL A 9 18.25 -11.03 2.89
N GLU A 10 17.13 -10.51 3.38
CA GLU A 10 16.87 -10.33 4.80
C GLU A 10 15.38 -10.51 5.10
N ILE A 11 15.07 -10.92 6.33
CA ILE A 11 13.70 -11.03 6.85
C ILE A 11 13.64 -10.37 8.23
N TRP A 12 12.57 -9.62 8.48
CA TRP A 12 12.29 -9.02 9.79
C TRP A 12 10.80 -8.95 10.08
N GLN A 13 10.44 -8.72 11.34
CA GLN A 13 9.06 -8.49 11.75
C GLN A 13 8.75 -6.99 11.84
N SER A 14 7.58 -6.57 11.34
CA SER A 14 7.03 -5.24 11.47
C SER A 14 5.56 -5.36 11.91
N GLY A 15 5.33 -5.27 13.22
CA GLY A 15 4.05 -5.66 13.82
C GLY A 15 3.74 -7.13 13.53
N SER A 16 2.57 -7.41 12.96
CA SER A 16 2.17 -8.77 12.56
C SER A 16 2.73 -9.20 11.20
N LEU A 17 3.42 -8.31 10.47
CA LEU A 17 3.93 -8.58 9.12
C LEU A 17 5.35 -9.16 9.14
N CYS A 18 5.56 -10.26 8.43
CA CYS A 18 6.89 -10.80 8.12
C CYS A 18 7.39 -10.13 6.84
N CYS A 19 8.19 -9.08 6.97
CA CYS A 19 8.75 -8.32 5.86
C CYS A 19 10.09 -8.89 5.40
N GLY A 20 10.55 -8.51 4.20
CA GLY A 20 11.90 -8.87 3.76
C GLY A 20 12.42 -8.02 2.63
N SER A 21 13.76 -8.02 2.49
CA SER A 21 14.48 -7.36 1.41
C SER A 21 14.75 -8.32 0.26
N LEU A 22 14.53 -7.85 -0.94
CA LEU A 22 14.76 -8.58 -2.18
C LEU A 22 15.81 -7.85 -3.03
N GLN A 23 16.78 -8.59 -3.54
CA GLN A 23 17.75 -8.11 -4.52
C GLN A 23 17.35 -8.59 -5.92
N ALA A 24 17.11 -7.67 -6.82
CA ALA A 24 16.84 -7.95 -8.22
C ALA A 24 18.12 -7.77 -9.06
N ASP A 25 18.33 -8.65 -10.03
CA ASP A 25 19.46 -8.57 -10.97
C ASP A 25 19.25 -7.48 -12.04
N ARG A 26 18.01 -7.08 -12.26
CA ARG A 26 17.64 -6.09 -13.27
C ARG A 26 16.93 -4.91 -12.63
N ALA A 27 17.13 -3.76 -13.24
CA ALA A 27 16.44 -2.55 -12.82
C ALA A 27 14.91 -2.76 -12.78
N LEU A 28 14.32 -2.42 -11.64
CA LEU A 28 12.88 -2.40 -11.41
C LEU A 28 12.45 -0.95 -11.21
N ASN A 29 11.37 -0.58 -11.84
CA ASN A 29 10.73 0.71 -11.59
C ASN A 29 9.34 0.43 -11.00
N ILE A 30 9.25 0.45 -9.68
CA ILE A 30 8.02 0.16 -8.94
C ILE A 30 7.56 1.45 -8.26
N SER A 31 6.34 1.86 -8.54
CA SER A 31 5.72 3.02 -7.88
C SER A 31 5.04 2.60 -6.58
N ALA A 32 4.93 3.55 -5.63
CA ALA A 32 4.20 3.34 -4.39
C ALA A 32 2.76 2.86 -4.67
N GLY A 33 2.32 1.80 -4.00
CA GLY A 33 0.99 1.20 -4.19
C GLY A 33 0.89 0.17 -5.30
N GLN A 34 1.86 0.05 -6.22
CA GLN A 34 1.93 -1.11 -7.11
C GLN A 34 2.31 -2.37 -6.33
N TYR A 35 2.02 -3.55 -6.90
CA TYR A 35 2.35 -4.82 -6.30
C TYR A 35 3.22 -5.69 -7.21
N VAL A 36 3.82 -6.71 -6.64
CA VAL A 36 4.52 -7.77 -7.37
C VAL A 36 3.99 -9.13 -6.92
N GLN A 37 4.19 -10.13 -7.78
CA GLN A 37 3.89 -11.52 -7.48
C GLN A 37 5.20 -12.27 -7.28
N LEU A 38 5.29 -13.03 -6.18
CA LEU A 38 6.45 -13.84 -5.84
C LEU A 38 6.06 -15.32 -5.78
N TRP A 39 6.92 -16.18 -6.27
CA TRP A 39 6.80 -17.64 -6.09
C TRP A 39 8.17 -18.30 -6.15
N GLN A 40 8.24 -19.53 -5.69
CA GLN A 40 9.43 -20.37 -5.76
C GLN A 40 9.14 -21.60 -6.63
N ASP A 41 10.09 -22.02 -7.46
CA ASP A 41 9.96 -23.19 -8.35
C ASP A 41 10.01 -24.53 -7.61
N LEU A 42 9.46 -24.58 -6.44
CA LEU A 42 9.36 -25.82 -5.71
C LEU A 42 7.93 -26.33 -5.81
N GLN A 43 7.79 -27.62 -5.99
CA GLN A 43 6.52 -28.37 -6.10
C GLN A 43 5.52 -28.11 -4.96
N GLN A 44 5.76 -27.10 -4.11
CA GLN A 44 5.02 -26.84 -2.87
C GLN A 44 4.17 -25.55 -2.88
N THR A 45 4.41 -24.60 -3.78
CA THR A 45 3.58 -23.40 -3.86
C THR A 45 2.77 -23.40 -5.15
N THR A 46 1.50 -23.60 -5.01
CA THR A 46 0.56 -23.66 -6.13
C THR A 46 0.10 -22.28 -6.62
N LEU A 47 0.22 -21.25 -5.79
CA LEU A 47 -0.24 -19.89 -6.10
C LEU A 47 0.85 -18.86 -5.80
N PRO A 48 1.03 -17.86 -6.69
CA PRO A 48 1.91 -16.74 -6.41
C PRO A 48 1.44 -15.93 -5.20
N LEU A 49 2.40 -15.44 -4.41
CA LEU A 49 2.14 -14.53 -3.31
C LEU A 49 2.12 -13.10 -3.83
N THR A 50 1.04 -12.37 -3.57
CA THR A 50 0.96 -10.93 -3.83
C THR A 50 1.64 -10.18 -2.69
N VAL A 51 2.65 -9.37 -3.00
CA VAL A 51 3.35 -8.53 -2.02
C VAL A 51 3.43 -7.09 -2.50
N PHE A 52 3.46 -6.16 -1.55
CA PHE A 52 3.60 -4.74 -1.84
C PHE A 52 4.98 -4.25 -1.44
N PRO A 53 5.67 -3.50 -2.30
CA PRO A 53 6.90 -2.82 -1.93
C PRO A 53 6.66 -1.83 -0.79
N ILE A 54 7.54 -1.86 0.20
CA ILE A 54 7.52 -0.99 1.39
C ILE A 54 8.74 -0.07 1.45
N SER A 55 9.63 -0.18 0.46
CA SER A 55 10.71 0.79 0.21
C SER A 55 10.75 1.17 -1.27
N LEU A 56 11.45 2.26 -1.58
CA LEU A 56 11.84 2.56 -2.95
C LEU A 56 12.91 1.56 -3.40
N VAL A 57 12.98 1.33 -4.71
CA VAL A 57 14.03 0.47 -5.30
C VAL A 57 15.32 1.28 -5.42
N GLU A 58 16.39 0.82 -4.79
CA GLU A 58 17.73 1.41 -4.86
C GLU A 58 18.74 0.32 -5.24
N ASP A 59 19.43 0.49 -6.36
CA ASP A 59 20.40 -0.49 -6.88
C ASP A 59 19.87 -1.93 -7.00
N GLY A 60 18.57 -2.06 -7.30
CA GLY A 60 17.88 -3.33 -7.39
C GLY A 60 17.44 -3.92 -6.04
N LEU A 61 17.82 -3.32 -4.91
CA LEU A 61 17.37 -3.70 -3.58
C LEU A 61 16.06 -2.99 -3.24
N PHE A 62 15.09 -3.74 -2.72
CA PHE A 62 13.83 -3.18 -2.21
C PHE A 62 13.21 -4.12 -1.17
N ALA A 63 12.38 -3.57 -0.31
CA ALA A 63 11.68 -4.31 0.72
C ALA A 63 10.21 -4.55 0.33
N VAL A 64 9.64 -5.65 0.84
CA VAL A 64 8.24 -6.05 0.63
C VAL A 64 7.54 -6.36 1.96
N ASP A 65 6.22 -6.24 1.95
CA ASP A 65 5.37 -6.18 3.14
C ASP A 65 5.11 -7.51 3.84
N HIS A 66 5.06 -8.63 3.12
CA HIS A 66 4.93 -9.91 3.78
C HIS A 66 5.50 -11.06 2.97
N LEU A 67 6.05 -12.03 3.66
CA LEU A 67 6.68 -13.21 3.09
C LEU A 67 6.08 -14.48 3.68
N LEU A 68 6.21 -15.58 2.96
CA LEU A 68 5.81 -16.89 3.49
C LEU A 68 6.82 -17.35 4.56
N PRO A 69 6.34 -17.94 5.68
CA PRO A 69 7.22 -18.39 6.77
C PRO A 69 8.24 -19.47 6.37
N LEU A 70 8.02 -20.12 5.22
CA LEU A 70 8.92 -21.17 4.71
C LEU A 70 10.11 -20.60 3.92
N TRP A 71 10.11 -19.32 3.57
CA TRP A 71 11.19 -18.67 2.84
C TRP A 71 12.28 -18.19 3.80
N ALA A 72 13.55 -18.28 3.36
CA ALA A 72 14.72 -17.91 4.15
C ALA A 72 15.68 -17.03 3.34
N PRO A 73 16.51 -16.21 4.01
CA PRO A 73 17.58 -15.48 3.34
C PRO A 73 18.46 -16.41 2.50
N GLY A 74 18.75 -16.00 1.26
CA GLY A 74 19.44 -16.80 0.25
C GLY A 74 18.53 -17.51 -0.75
N ASP A 75 17.22 -17.59 -0.47
CA ASP A 75 16.28 -18.20 -1.41
C ASP A 75 16.17 -17.39 -2.70
N GLN A 76 16.07 -18.11 -3.82
CA GLN A 76 15.77 -17.56 -5.13
C GLN A 76 14.26 -17.61 -5.38
N LEU A 77 13.67 -16.45 -5.63
CA LEU A 77 12.25 -16.31 -5.91
C LEU A 77 12.05 -15.78 -7.34
N HIS A 78 11.02 -16.25 -7.99
CA HIS A 78 10.54 -15.60 -9.21
C HIS A 78 9.71 -14.37 -8.86
N LEU A 79 9.99 -13.25 -9.51
CA LEU A 79 9.24 -12.02 -9.41
C LEU A 79 8.56 -11.71 -10.74
N PHE A 80 7.28 -11.44 -10.69
CA PHE A 80 6.49 -10.92 -11.80
C PHE A 80 5.88 -9.57 -11.41
N GLY A 81 6.13 -8.56 -12.19
CA GLY A 81 5.70 -7.19 -11.90
C GLY A 81 6.68 -6.14 -12.44
N PRO A 82 6.47 -4.85 -12.09
CA PRO A 82 5.36 -4.34 -11.27
C PRO A 82 4.00 -4.48 -11.94
N LEU A 83 2.96 -4.60 -11.14
CA LEU A 83 1.59 -4.80 -11.56
C LEU A 83 0.66 -3.76 -10.94
N GLY A 84 -0.45 -3.51 -11.62
CA GLY A 84 -1.48 -2.58 -11.18
C GLY A 84 -1.08 -1.11 -11.23
N HIS A 85 -1.98 -0.25 -10.77
CA HIS A 85 -1.80 1.19 -10.67
C HIS A 85 -1.32 1.58 -9.28
N GLY A 86 -0.34 2.47 -9.20
CA GLY A 86 0.17 3.03 -7.95
C GLY A 86 -0.47 4.36 -7.60
N PHE A 87 -0.05 4.93 -6.47
CA PHE A 87 -0.42 6.29 -6.07
C PHE A 87 0.14 7.34 -7.02
N GLU A 88 -0.67 8.32 -7.33
CA GLU A 88 -0.30 9.48 -8.14
C GLU A 88 -0.24 10.73 -7.26
N LEU A 89 0.91 10.98 -6.63
CA LEU A 89 1.11 12.14 -5.79
C LEU A 89 1.11 13.42 -6.63
N PRO A 90 0.13 14.33 -6.46
CA PRO A 90 0.05 15.56 -7.25
C PRO A 90 1.28 16.44 -7.03
N ALA A 91 1.82 17.02 -8.10
CA ALA A 91 3.01 17.85 -8.03
C ALA A 91 2.82 19.13 -7.18
N ALA A 92 1.58 19.60 -7.08
CA ALA A 92 1.21 20.79 -6.31
C ALA A 92 0.95 20.51 -4.83
N ALA A 93 0.74 19.24 -4.42
CA ALA A 93 0.45 18.88 -3.04
C ALA A 93 1.63 19.23 -2.13
N ARG A 94 1.34 19.91 -1.01
CA ARG A 94 2.31 20.33 0.01
C ARG A 94 1.97 19.80 1.39
N SER A 95 0.71 19.42 1.61
CA SER A 95 0.22 18.82 2.85
C SER A 95 -0.42 17.47 2.54
N ILE A 96 0.14 16.40 3.10
CA ILE A 96 -0.19 15.03 2.73
C ILE A 96 -0.60 14.25 3.97
N ALA A 97 -1.82 13.71 3.95
CA ALA A 97 -2.29 12.78 4.94
C ALA A 97 -2.14 11.34 4.43
N LEU A 98 -1.35 10.54 5.13
CA LEU A 98 -1.20 9.11 4.92
C LEU A 98 -1.98 8.36 5.98
N VAL A 99 -2.89 7.47 5.59
CA VAL A 99 -3.82 6.79 6.50
C VAL A 99 -3.70 5.29 6.31
N SER A 100 -3.29 4.56 7.34
CA SER A 100 -3.36 3.12 7.36
C SER A 100 -4.50 2.67 8.27
N LEU A 101 -5.44 1.88 7.75
CA LEU A 101 -6.47 1.23 8.56
C LEU A 101 -5.98 -0.11 9.14
N GLY A 102 -4.86 -0.62 8.64
CA GLY A 102 -4.20 -1.81 9.14
C GLY A 102 -3.30 -1.54 10.35
N GLU A 103 -2.80 -2.61 10.96
CA GLU A 103 -1.90 -2.55 12.13
C GLU A 103 -0.53 -1.91 11.79
N SER A 104 -0.13 -1.89 10.52
CA SER A 104 1.17 -1.38 10.09
C SER A 104 1.04 -0.47 8.86
N PRO A 105 1.62 0.73 8.87
CA PRO A 105 1.58 1.67 7.74
C PRO A 105 2.71 1.45 6.71
N VAL A 106 3.44 0.34 6.77
CA VAL A 106 4.66 0.11 5.96
C VAL A 106 4.45 0.28 4.45
N ARG A 107 3.24 -0.02 3.93
CA ARG A 107 2.93 0.12 2.49
C ARG A 107 2.84 1.57 2.02
N LEU A 108 2.67 2.51 2.96
CA LEU A 108 2.66 3.94 2.67
C LEU A 108 4.07 4.57 2.75
N LEU A 109 5.09 3.85 3.26
CA LEU A 109 6.45 4.39 3.39
C LEU A 109 7.09 4.80 2.06
N PRO A 110 6.92 4.09 0.92
CA PRO A 110 7.43 4.57 -0.35
C PRO A 110 6.84 5.91 -0.77
N LEU A 111 5.53 6.12 -0.53
CA LEU A 111 4.85 7.37 -0.83
C LEU A 111 5.28 8.48 0.14
N LEU A 112 5.44 8.16 1.43
CA LEU A 112 5.97 9.06 2.45
C LEU A 112 7.35 9.60 2.02
N ASN A 113 8.26 8.71 1.64
CA ASN A 113 9.59 9.10 1.17
C ASN A 113 9.55 9.97 -0.09
N GLN A 114 8.60 9.72 -1.00
CA GLN A 114 8.40 10.57 -2.19
C GLN A 114 7.90 11.97 -1.79
N ALA A 115 7.01 12.06 -0.80
CA ALA A 115 6.47 13.31 -0.30
C ALA A 115 7.56 14.16 0.37
N LEU A 116 8.36 13.57 1.25
CA LEU A 116 9.47 14.25 1.92
C LEU A 116 10.52 14.75 0.93
N LYS A 117 10.85 13.98 -0.12
CA LYS A 117 11.75 14.43 -1.19
C LYS A 117 11.25 15.66 -1.96
N ARG A 118 9.97 16.04 -1.79
CA ARG A 118 9.34 17.24 -2.37
C ARG A 118 9.09 18.34 -1.35
N ASP A 119 9.68 18.22 -0.16
CA ASP A 119 9.50 19.13 0.97
C ASP A 119 8.01 19.31 1.37
N ALA A 120 7.20 18.26 1.21
CA ALA A 120 5.82 18.27 1.64
C ALA A 120 5.70 17.95 3.14
N ALA A 121 4.78 18.60 3.83
CA ALA A 121 4.41 18.25 5.19
C ALA A 121 3.61 16.95 5.18
N VAL A 122 3.99 15.97 6.02
CA VAL A 122 3.36 14.64 6.06
C VAL A 122 2.84 14.35 7.46
N THR A 123 1.56 14.01 7.55
CA THR A 123 0.96 13.43 8.76
C THR A 123 0.55 12.00 8.48
N LEU A 124 1.03 11.07 9.30
CA LEU A 124 0.72 9.64 9.23
C LEU A 124 -0.31 9.28 10.31
N PHE A 125 -1.44 8.72 9.88
CA PHE A 125 -2.52 8.24 10.75
C PHE A 125 -2.55 6.71 10.73
N TYR A 126 -2.44 6.08 11.91
CA TYR A 126 -2.59 4.63 12.01
C TYR A 126 -2.97 4.19 13.43
N PRO A 127 -3.67 3.05 13.60
CA PRO A 127 -4.16 2.61 14.91
C PRO A 127 -3.05 2.10 15.83
N GLY A 128 -1.93 1.63 15.26
CA GLY A 128 -0.85 0.98 16.00
C GLY A 128 -0.01 1.90 16.88
N ILE A 129 -0.14 3.23 16.79
CA ILE A 129 0.60 4.18 17.65
C ILE A 129 0.31 3.96 19.15
N GLU A 130 -0.89 3.48 19.47
CA GLU A 130 -1.30 3.18 20.84
C GLU A 130 -0.82 1.79 21.28
N ILE A 131 -0.51 0.88 20.33
CA ILE A 131 -0.16 -0.52 20.59
C ILE A 131 1.35 -0.72 20.61
N ASP A 132 2.07 -0.14 19.66
CA ASP A 132 3.53 -0.21 19.56
C ASP A 132 4.13 1.17 19.30
N PRO A 133 4.41 1.93 20.38
CA PRO A 133 5.07 3.23 20.24
C PRO A 133 6.51 3.14 19.72
N SER A 134 7.07 1.93 19.61
CA SER A 134 8.41 1.71 19.01
C SER A 134 8.40 1.69 17.50
N PHE A 135 7.24 1.56 16.88
CA PHE A 135 7.07 1.68 15.44
C PHE A 135 6.56 3.09 15.09
N PRO A 136 7.14 3.74 14.12
CA PRO A 136 8.29 3.35 13.32
C PRO A 136 9.57 4.02 13.83
N ARG A 137 10.49 3.24 14.32
CA ARG A 137 11.78 3.73 14.85
C ARG A 137 12.59 4.56 13.86
N ASP A 138 12.33 4.39 12.57
CA ASP A 138 13.13 4.93 11.47
C ASP A 138 12.36 5.99 10.64
N LEU A 139 11.23 6.51 11.12
CA LEU A 139 10.60 7.64 10.45
C LEU A 139 11.40 8.92 10.69
N PRO A 140 11.57 9.73 9.63
CA PRO A 140 12.15 11.06 9.78
C PRO A 140 11.38 11.89 10.82
N PRO A 141 12.08 12.69 11.64
CA PRO A 141 11.45 13.47 12.72
C PRO A 141 10.46 14.54 12.23
N GLU A 142 10.48 14.83 10.93
CA GLU A 142 9.58 15.76 10.27
C GLU A 142 8.18 15.17 10.06
N VAL A 143 8.01 13.85 10.21
CA VAL A 143 6.73 13.18 10.03
C VAL A 143 5.92 13.27 11.31
N GLU A 144 4.77 13.93 11.24
CA GLU A 144 3.82 13.92 12.34
C GLU A 144 3.04 12.61 12.37
N ILE A 145 2.90 12.00 13.55
CA ILE A 145 2.15 10.75 13.73
C ILE A 145 0.92 11.03 14.60
N GLN A 146 -0.26 10.60 14.13
CA GLN A 146 -1.53 10.82 14.78
C GLN A 146 -2.37 9.54 14.87
N PRO A 147 -3.20 9.37 15.90
CA PRO A 147 -4.16 8.28 15.94
C PRO A 147 -5.25 8.48 14.88
N LEU A 148 -5.86 7.39 14.43
CA LEU A 148 -6.96 7.45 13.43
C LEU A 148 -8.13 8.34 13.89
N SER A 149 -8.38 8.43 15.18
CA SER A 149 -9.43 9.27 15.76
C SER A 149 -9.26 10.78 15.49
N ALA A 150 -8.04 11.22 15.21
CA ALA A 150 -7.75 12.62 14.85
C ALA A 150 -8.04 12.95 13.38
N LEU A 151 -8.16 11.94 12.51
CA LEU A 151 -8.33 12.12 11.06
C LEU A 151 -9.50 13.04 10.67
N PRO A 152 -10.73 12.93 11.26
CA PRO A 152 -11.85 13.79 10.86
C PRO A 152 -11.60 15.29 11.05
N GLY A 153 -10.78 15.66 12.04
CA GLY A 153 -10.42 17.06 12.31
C GLY A 153 -9.32 17.60 11.43
N LEU A 154 -8.50 16.74 10.83
CA LEU A 154 -7.31 17.10 10.07
C LEU A 154 -7.44 16.85 8.56
N VAL A 155 -8.50 16.17 8.12
CA VAL A 155 -8.69 15.85 6.70
C VAL A 155 -8.77 17.09 5.80
N THR A 156 -9.25 18.21 6.32
CA THR A 156 -9.35 19.49 5.58
C THR A 156 -8.01 20.23 5.44
N TRP A 157 -7.00 19.84 6.25
CA TRP A 157 -5.66 20.39 6.15
C TRP A 157 -4.90 19.82 4.94
N ALA A 158 -5.19 18.58 4.53
CA ALA A 158 -4.43 17.90 3.50
C ALA A 158 -4.83 18.31 2.07
N ASP A 159 -3.84 18.53 1.22
CA ASP A 159 -4.03 18.69 -0.23
C ASP A 159 -4.20 17.32 -0.92
N TYR A 160 -3.62 16.27 -0.31
CA TYR A 160 -3.68 14.92 -0.82
C TYR A 160 -3.85 13.91 0.32
N LEU A 161 -4.74 12.95 0.11
CA LEU A 161 -5.05 11.88 1.04
C LEU A 161 -4.74 10.51 0.41
N ALA A 162 -3.84 9.74 0.99
CA ALA A 162 -3.55 8.38 0.58
C ALA A 162 -3.89 7.39 1.70
N ILE A 163 -4.67 6.37 1.37
CA ILE A 163 -5.18 5.40 2.33
C ILE A 163 -4.69 4.00 1.97
N ASP A 164 -4.25 3.21 2.95
CA ASP A 164 -4.03 1.75 2.84
C ASP A 164 -5.05 1.01 3.68
N MET A 165 -5.79 0.10 3.06
CA MET A 165 -6.77 -0.72 3.76
C MET A 165 -6.96 -2.10 3.12
N ASP A 166 -7.50 -3.02 3.90
CA ASP A 166 -8.10 -4.26 3.39
C ASP A 166 -9.53 -3.99 2.88
N LEU A 167 -9.97 -4.74 1.87
CA LEU A 167 -11.33 -4.60 1.33
C LEU A 167 -12.42 -4.73 2.41
N SER A 168 -12.21 -5.56 3.42
CA SER A 168 -13.12 -5.73 4.55
C SER A 168 -13.32 -4.46 5.40
N GLN A 169 -12.42 -3.49 5.30
CA GLN A 169 -12.43 -2.24 6.08
C GLN A 169 -13.16 -1.08 5.38
N LEU A 170 -13.80 -1.34 4.23
CA LEU A 170 -14.48 -0.29 3.45
C LEU A 170 -15.57 0.44 4.26
N SER A 171 -16.35 -0.28 5.05
CA SER A 171 -17.37 0.32 5.93
C SER A 171 -16.76 1.16 7.06
N GLN A 172 -15.60 0.77 7.59
CA GLN A 172 -14.85 1.54 8.59
C GLN A 172 -14.37 2.86 8.00
N LEU A 173 -13.85 2.85 6.77
CA LEU A 173 -13.41 4.05 6.07
C LEU A 173 -14.56 5.07 5.92
N SER A 174 -15.73 4.61 5.50
CA SER A 174 -16.93 5.45 5.36
C SER A 174 -17.35 6.07 6.69
N GLY A 175 -17.23 5.33 7.79
CA GLY A 175 -17.50 5.83 9.13
C GLY A 175 -16.50 6.90 9.59
N LEU A 176 -15.20 6.68 9.35
CA LEU A 176 -14.13 7.60 9.75
C LEU A 176 -14.18 8.95 9.01
N LEU A 177 -14.40 8.91 7.72
CA LEU A 177 -14.43 10.13 6.92
C LEU A 177 -15.77 10.86 7.02
N GLY A 178 -16.83 10.20 7.49
CA GLY A 178 -18.17 10.76 7.69
C GLY A 178 -18.83 11.19 6.37
N ARG A 179 -19.98 10.63 6.04
CA ARG A 179 -20.70 10.95 4.77
C ARG A 179 -20.97 12.44 4.55
N ALA A 180 -21.09 13.22 5.62
CA ALA A 180 -21.37 14.66 5.54
C ALA A 180 -20.13 15.51 5.19
N ASN A 181 -18.92 15.03 5.50
CA ASN A 181 -17.68 15.76 5.30
C ASN A 181 -17.08 15.50 3.91
N LEU A 182 -17.26 14.29 3.37
CA LEU A 182 -16.68 13.91 2.08
C LEU A 182 -17.22 14.72 0.91
N ASN A 183 -18.52 14.95 0.85
CA ASN A 183 -19.15 15.68 -0.27
C ASN A 183 -19.02 17.21 -0.19
N ARG A 184 -18.53 17.78 0.92
CA ARG A 184 -18.46 19.22 1.15
C ARG A 184 -17.11 19.80 1.53
N GLN A 185 -16.15 18.97 1.96
CA GLN A 185 -14.92 19.45 2.58
C GLN A 185 -13.62 18.82 2.04
N LEU A 186 -13.68 17.71 1.30
CA LEU A 186 -12.50 17.21 0.63
C LEU A 186 -12.18 18.09 -0.57
N THR A 187 -11.40 19.14 -0.33
CA THR A 187 -10.66 19.83 -1.39
C THR A 187 -9.46 19.00 -1.85
N ALA A 188 -9.08 17.99 -1.06
CA ALA A 188 -7.98 17.10 -1.30
C ALA A 188 -8.32 16.06 -2.37
N GLN A 189 -7.42 15.82 -3.29
CA GLN A 189 -7.45 14.62 -4.11
C GLN A 189 -7.15 13.42 -3.20
N GLY A 190 -7.99 12.39 -3.22
CA GLY A 190 -7.83 11.22 -2.38
C GLY A 190 -7.68 9.94 -3.21
N GLN A 191 -6.77 9.07 -2.80
CA GLN A 191 -6.60 7.75 -3.37
C GLN A 191 -6.53 6.68 -2.27
N VAL A 192 -6.97 5.47 -2.59
CA VAL A 192 -7.00 4.35 -1.66
C VAL A 192 -6.41 3.11 -2.27
N LEU A 193 -5.40 2.55 -1.61
CA LEU A 193 -4.87 1.22 -1.86
C LEU A 193 -5.78 0.20 -1.20
N ILE A 194 -6.46 -0.63 -1.99
CA ILE A 194 -7.34 -1.68 -1.49
C ILE A 194 -6.67 -3.03 -1.69
N ARG A 195 -6.29 -3.64 -0.57
CA ARG A 195 -5.73 -4.98 -0.56
C ARG A 195 -6.83 -6.02 -0.67
N SER A 196 -6.67 -6.95 -1.58
CA SER A 196 -7.58 -8.07 -1.80
C SER A 196 -6.80 -9.30 -2.28
N ALA A 197 -7.38 -10.48 -2.19
CA ALA A 197 -6.78 -11.70 -2.72
C ALA A 197 -6.67 -11.64 -4.25
N MET A 198 -5.49 -11.96 -4.80
CA MET A 198 -5.22 -11.96 -6.24
C MET A 198 -4.65 -13.31 -6.73
N PRO A 199 -5.38 -14.43 -6.57
CA PRO A 199 -4.85 -15.78 -6.80
C PRO A 199 -4.53 -16.07 -8.27
N CYS A 200 -5.06 -15.29 -9.21
CA CYS A 200 -4.78 -15.48 -10.64
C CYS A 200 -3.51 -14.77 -11.12
N ALA A 201 -2.62 -14.37 -10.21
CA ALA A 201 -1.39 -13.65 -10.52
C ALA A 201 -1.61 -12.36 -11.35
N GLY A 202 -2.65 -11.61 -11.07
CA GLY A 202 -2.93 -10.34 -11.74
C GLY A 202 -3.45 -10.47 -13.18
N ARG A 203 -4.00 -11.63 -13.56
CA ARG A 203 -4.46 -11.89 -14.93
C ARG A 203 -5.91 -11.45 -15.22
N ALA A 204 -6.59 -10.83 -14.27
CA ALA A 204 -8.00 -10.44 -14.38
C ALA A 204 -8.96 -11.59 -14.75
N ALA A 205 -8.59 -12.85 -14.45
CA ALA A 205 -9.28 -14.03 -14.94
C ALA A 205 -10.29 -14.63 -13.96
N CYS A 206 -10.12 -14.40 -12.64
CA CYS A 206 -10.92 -15.11 -11.62
C CYS A 206 -12.02 -14.25 -10.97
N GLY A 207 -11.96 -12.91 -11.07
CA GLY A 207 -12.93 -12.00 -10.47
C GLY A 207 -12.90 -11.89 -8.93
N ILE A 208 -12.00 -12.61 -8.24
CA ILE A 208 -11.93 -12.62 -6.77
C ILE A 208 -11.58 -11.26 -6.19
N CYS A 209 -10.73 -10.50 -6.90
CA CYS A 209 -10.30 -9.16 -6.50
C CYS A 209 -11.28 -8.05 -6.93
N ALA A 210 -12.56 -8.36 -7.15
CA ALA A 210 -13.56 -7.38 -7.56
C ALA A 210 -13.87 -6.39 -6.41
N ILE A 211 -13.71 -5.11 -6.71
CA ILE A 211 -13.97 -3.98 -5.81
C ILE A 211 -15.22 -3.26 -6.30
N PRO A 212 -16.22 -3.03 -5.44
CA PRO A 212 -17.36 -2.20 -5.80
C PRO A 212 -16.92 -0.73 -5.91
N THR A 213 -17.27 -0.10 -7.02
CA THR A 213 -16.99 1.33 -7.26
C THR A 213 -18.22 2.01 -7.83
N ARG A 214 -18.26 3.34 -7.80
CA ARG A 214 -19.32 4.14 -8.44
C ARG A 214 -19.55 3.76 -9.91
N ARG A 215 -18.51 3.29 -10.59
CA ARG A 215 -18.56 2.89 -12.00
C ARG A 215 -18.83 1.41 -12.22
N GLY A 216 -19.27 0.69 -11.18
CA GLY A 216 -19.49 -0.75 -11.18
C GLY A 216 -18.33 -1.53 -10.57
N LEU A 217 -18.30 -2.84 -10.77
CA LEU A 217 -17.22 -3.69 -10.27
C LEU A 217 -15.93 -3.44 -11.07
N ARG A 218 -14.84 -3.21 -10.35
CA ARG A 218 -13.48 -3.07 -10.88
C ARG A 218 -12.57 -4.14 -10.28
N LEU A 219 -11.58 -4.58 -11.03
CA LEU A 219 -10.65 -5.60 -10.56
C LEU A 219 -9.40 -4.94 -9.97
N ALA A 220 -9.11 -5.18 -8.69
CA ALA A 220 -7.94 -4.62 -8.05
C ALA A 220 -6.63 -5.00 -8.76
N CYS A 221 -6.58 -6.16 -9.40
CA CYS A 221 -5.40 -6.61 -10.13
C CYS A 221 -5.14 -5.90 -11.47
N GLU A 222 -6.17 -5.31 -12.08
CA GLU A 222 -6.09 -4.67 -13.39
C GLU A 222 -6.37 -3.17 -13.32
N ASP A 223 -7.49 -2.78 -12.67
CA ASP A 223 -7.94 -1.39 -12.54
C ASP A 223 -7.34 -0.66 -11.32
N GLY A 224 -6.78 -1.42 -10.36
CA GLY A 224 -6.19 -0.94 -9.12
C GLY A 224 -4.74 -1.44 -8.95
N PRO A 225 -4.30 -1.73 -7.73
CA PRO A 225 -5.03 -1.75 -6.45
C PRO A 225 -5.29 -0.38 -5.83
N VAL A 226 -4.72 0.69 -6.40
CA VAL A 226 -4.98 2.07 -6.00
C VAL A 226 -6.14 2.62 -6.82
N PHE A 227 -7.16 3.13 -6.15
CA PHE A 227 -8.36 3.71 -6.74
C PHE A 227 -8.55 5.14 -6.26
N ASP A 228 -9.26 5.94 -7.04
CA ASP A 228 -9.73 7.24 -6.57
C ASP A 228 -10.72 7.06 -5.42
N LEU A 229 -10.52 7.82 -4.35
CA LEU A 229 -11.30 7.69 -3.13
C LEU A 229 -12.81 7.92 -3.36
N GLU A 230 -13.15 8.89 -4.20
CA GLU A 230 -14.54 9.20 -4.58
C GLU A 230 -15.23 8.00 -5.24
N ASP A 231 -14.51 7.25 -6.11
CA ASP A 231 -15.10 6.12 -6.81
C ASP A 231 -15.47 4.96 -5.87
N VAL A 232 -14.80 4.87 -4.71
CA VAL A 232 -14.98 3.78 -3.75
C VAL A 232 -15.98 4.13 -2.65
N LEU A 233 -16.02 5.38 -2.21
CA LEU A 233 -16.85 5.81 -1.08
C LEU A 233 -18.33 5.89 -1.41
N ASP A 234 -18.71 6.24 -2.63
CA ASP A 234 -20.12 6.36 -3.05
C ASP A 234 -20.88 5.02 -3.01
N VAL A 235 -20.17 3.90 -2.90
CA VAL A 235 -20.76 2.54 -2.90
C VAL A 235 -20.87 1.94 -1.50
N ALA A 236 -20.15 2.51 -0.53
CA ALA A 236 -20.12 2.02 0.86
C ALA A 236 -21.30 2.53 1.72
N GLY A 237 -22.34 3.08 1.07
CA GLY A 237 -23.53 3.70 1.62
C GLY A 237 -24.77 2.82 1.65
#